data_34dfcfa05d4d6ddde4187e30993e68ad
#
_entry.id   34dfcfa05d4d6ddde4187e30993e68ad
#
_cell.length_a   1.000
_cell.length_b   1.000
_cell.length_c   1.000
_cell.angle_alpha   90.00
_cell.angle_beta   90.00
_cell.angle_gamma   90.00
#
_symmetry.space_group_name_H-M   'P 1'
#
loop_
_entity.id
_entity.type
_entity.pdbx_description
1 polymer ?
#
loop_
_entity_poly.entity_id
_entity_poly.type
_entity_poly.pdbx_seq_one_letter_code
_entity_poly.pdbx_strand_id
1 'polypeptide(L)'
;MQTRKNLERVEPERAIPKMGMRWVARVIALMMLPPFPFHEQVSRLQPLMSESQISTHFSRAEYLSVINGIVSYFRNFQALDGRIIDPFVRREVQYSTPCYAWAATVLVVSGQRPDLLESAAAALECALRQLAEANPADRHGDFFTFPTMLAYEHLRELVPSERRKRWEQLLSAIDPYKAYRDVLRDSKGSVHNWNVVAIAGEFLRHRAGFTDLSFVERHLEAQLPHFTAEGLYRDPNVPMAYDHFPRXFLAAMLERGYNGKHREILNELLERAAWTSLLIQSPCGELPTGGRSAQHQWNEAMQCVTYEIWARRKFREGNEPAAKAFRRAAFLALQSIKRWVRPSGELWIVKNRFDPALRHGFEGYSFHSQYNLLAASMLATAWLFADETIPAGVCPAEIGGFVVHLPDFHKVIANAGGLYVEIDTAADPNYNSTGLLRVHKLGVEPLVGPTDGAAIKDEPLAVGIAWREGDKWQPLAGLGQNQIVSASVTVHEANPKRVSFTIRYELNRQQVQAVLETYELTPEQVRVTAEVDGKVESLQVRFPAIAFDGQRASKIVVNDNTAIVQLGDSQQVFRVETPSGVTLTRTGRWVRSRNGYLEPIEGEVKGNRVVYTLTPKL
;
A
#
# COMPACT_ATOMS: atom_id res chain seq x y z
N MET A 1 -3.25 -21.39 70.46
CA MET A 1 -2.50 -22.40 69.73
C MET A 1 -2.24 -21.85 68.32
N GLN A 2 -1.05 -21.30 68.12
CA GLN A 2 -0.64 -20.76 66.82
C GLN A 2 0.50 -21.62 66.32
N THR A 3 0.33 -22.21 65.19
CA THR A 3 1.39 -22.94 64.51
C THR A 3 2.05 -21.98 63.51
N ARG A 4 3.29 -21.64 63.77
CA ARG A 4 4.16 -20.90 62.83
C ARG A 4 4.62 -21.88 61.75
N LYS A 5 4.34 -21.54 60.50
CA LYS A 5 4.94 -22.24 59.36
C LYS A 5 6.28 -21.59 59.03
N ASN A 6 7.32 -22.37 58.99
CA ASN A 6 8.64 -21.98 58.57
C ASN A 6 8.63 -21.69 57.05
N LEU A 7 9.03 -20.46 56.68
CA LEU A 7 9.32 -20.11 55.30
C LEU A 7 10.80 -20.44 55.07
N GLU A 8 11.04 -21.42 54.26
CA GLU A 8 12.39 -21.72 53.77
C GLU A 8 12.83 -20.58 52.87
N ARG A 9 14.01 -20.02 53.17
CA ARG A 9 14.67 -19.03 52.29
C ARG A 9 15.23 -19.78 51.09
N VAL A 10 14.67 -19.51 49.92
CA VAL A 10 15.27 -19.92 48.65
C VAL A 10 16.38 -18.94 48.35
N GLU A 11 17.61 -19.42 48.25
CA GLU A 11 18.74 -18.62 47.80
C GLU A 11 18.48 -18.12 46.38
N PRO A 12 18.79 -16.86 46.06
CA PRO A 12 18.57 -16.39 44.70
C PRO A 12 19.55 -17.08 43.74
N GLU A 13 19.00 -17.71 42.74
CA GLU A 13 19.77 -18.25 41.63
C GLU A 13 20.66 -17.12 41.05
N ARG A 14 21.91 -17.46 40.78
CA ARG A 14 22.85 -16.54 40.16
C ARG A 14 22.24 -16.07 38.86
N ALA A 15 21.99 -14.78 38.77
CA ALA A 15 21.45 -14.15 37.56
C ALA A 15 22.43 -14.32 36.41
N ILE A 16 21.97 -14.94 35.34
CA ILE A 16 22.68 -14.98 34.07
C ILE A 16 22.80 -13.52 33.58
N PRO A 17 23.95 -13.11 33.09
CA PRO A 17 24.09 -11.72 32.65
C PRO A 17 22.97 -11.33 31.69
N LYS A 18 22.31 -10.23 31.97
CA LYS A 18 21.17 -9.76 31.19
C LYS A 18 21.45 -9.69 29.68
N MET A 19 22.71 -9.47 29.30
CA MET A 19 23.13 -9.41 27.90
C MET A 19 23.08 -10.78 27.19
N GLY A 20 23.41 -11.86 27.89
CA GLY A 20 23.37 -13.21 27.32
C GLY A 20 21.95 -13.70 27.05
N MET A 21 21.00 -13.41 27.96
CA MET A 21 19.61 -13.82 27.79
C MET A 21 18.95 -13.09 26.60
N ARG A 22 19.28 -11.80 26.43
CA ARG A 22 18.75 -11.03 25.31
C ARG A 22 19.23 -11.59 23.96
N TRP A 23 20.50 -11.98 23.89
CA TRP A 23 21.06 -12.55 22.67
C TRP A 23 20.42 -13.91 22.35
N VAL A 24 20.28 -14.76 23.34
CA VAL A 24 19.65 -16.09 23.17
C VAL A 24 18.19 -15.92 22.72
N ALA A 25 17.43 -15.01 23.34
CA ALA A 25 16.03 -14.76 22.95
C ALA A 25 15.93 -14.25 21.49
N ARG A 26 16.87 -13.38 21.08
CA ARG A 26 16.91 -12.87 19.71
C ARG A 26 17.17 -13.98 18.69
N VAL A 27 18.13 -14.84 19.00
CA VAL A 27 18.48 -15.97 18.12
C VAL A 27 17.31 -16.93 18.02
N ILE A 28 16.65 -17.24 19.13
CA ILE A 28 15.48 -18.14 19.15
C ILE A 28 14.36 -17.56 18.30
N ALA A 29 14.07 -16.25 18.46
CA ALA A 29 13.02 -15.60 17.67
C ALA A 29 13.28 -15.70 16.17
N LEU A 30 14.53 -15.50 15.76
CA LEU A 30 14.90 -15.61 14.34
C LEU A 30 14.80 -17.06 13.84
N MET A 31 15.21 -18.02 14.66
CA MET A 31 15.17 -19.44 14.29
C MET A 31 13.75 -19.98 14.18
N MET A 32 12.79 -19.34 14.85
CA MET A 32 11.38 -19.77 14.81
C MET A 32 10.60 -19.14 13.66
N LEU A 33 11.19 -18.21 12.91
CA LEU A 33 10.51 -17.66 11.74
C LEU A 33 10.42 -18.72 10.64
N PRO A 34 9.26 -18.86 9.98
CA PRO A 34 9.17 -19.76 8.82
C PRO A 34 10.14 -19.29 7.74
N PRO A 35 10.53 -20.17 6.82
CA PRO A 35 11.34 -19.75 5.68
C PRO A 35 10.64 -18.65 4.88
N PHE A 36 11.42 -17.77 4.27
CA PHE A 36 10.86 -16.71 3.41
C PHE A 36 10.23 -17.36 2.17
N PRO A 37 8.91 -17.20 1.94
CA PRO A 37 8.25 -17.95 0.87
C PRO A 37 8.73 -17.59 -0.54
N PHE A 38 9.29 -16.41 -0.74
CA PHE A 38 9.68 -15.93 -2.07
C PHE A 38 11.19 -15.92 -2.29
N HIS A 39 11.92 -16.68 -1.46
CA HIS A 39 13.38 -16.74 -1.58
C HIS A 39 13.81 -17.16 -2.98
N GLU A 40 13.14 -18.16 -3.55
CA GLU A 40 13.49 -18.68 -4.88
C GLU A 40 13.24 -17.63 -5.96
N GLN A 41 12.10 -16.94 -5.92
CA GLN A 41 11.78 -15.90 -6.90
C GLN A 41 12.81 -14.77 -6.84
N VAL A 42 13.17 -14.32 -5.65
CA VAL A 42 14.18 -13.28 -5.47
C VAL A 42 15.53 -13.76 -6.01
N SER A 43 15.91 -15.00 -5.71
CA SER A 43 17.18 -15.56 -6.18
C SER A 43 17.25 -15.61 -7.71
N ARG A 44 16.15 -15.93 -8.38
CA ARG A 44 16.11 -15.95 -9.84
C ARG A 44 16.19 -14.56 -10.44
N LEU A 45 15.65 -13.55 -9.75
CA LEU A 45 15.64 -12.16 -10.24
C LEU A 45 16.98 -11.47 -10.09
N GLN A 46 17.77 -11.81 -9.08
CA GLN A 46 19.01 -11.09 -8.80
C GLN A 46 19.99 -11.10 -9.99
N PRO A 47 20.25 -12.25 -10.67
CA PRO A 47 21.10 -12.20 -11.85
C PRO A 47 20.54 -11.34 -12.97
N LEU A 48 19.21 -11.34 -13.15
CA LEU A 48 18.58 -10.55 -14.22
C LEU A 48 18.72 -9.05 -13.95
N MET A 49 18.62 -8.65 -12.69
CA MET A 49 18.87 -7.26 -12.31
C MET A 49 20.33 -6.89 -12.51
N SER A 50 21.25 -7.81 -12.19
CA SER A 50 22.70 -7.62 -12.36
C SER A 50 23.11 -7.46 -13.81
N GLU A 51 22.47 -8.22 -14.71
CA GLU A 51 22.80 -8.20 -16.15
C GLU A 51 22.36 -6.93 -16.83
N SER A 52 21.42 -6.19 -16.25
CA SER A 52 20.89 -4.99 -16.87
C SER A 52 21.96 -3.89 -16.91
N GLN A 53 22.07 -3.25 -18.07
CA GLN A 53 22.95 -2.10 -18.27
C GLN A 53 22.25 -0.78 -17.98
N ILE A 54 20.96 -0.82 -17.64
CA ILE A 54 20.17 0.38 -17.36
C ILE A 54 20.66 1.01 -16.08
N SER A 55 20.95 2.31 -16.14
CA SER A 55 21.44 3.07 -14.99
C SER A 55 21.09 4.53 -15.26
N THR A 56 20.00 4.99 -14.64
CA THR A 56 19.41 6.30 -14.90
C THR A 56 19.47 7.16 -13.65
N HIS A 57 19.98 8.37 -13.77
CA HIS A 57 20.00 9.31 -12.64
C HIS A 57 18.57 9.64 -12.21
N PHE A 58 18.31 9.56 -10.90
CA PHE A 58 17.02 9.89 -10.30
C PHE A 58 17.29 10.86 -9.17
N SER A 59 17.06 12.14 -9.44
CA SER A 59 17.29 13.20 -8.47
C SER A 59 16.20 13.22 -7.40
N ARG A 60 16.59 13.40 -6.15
CA ARG A 60 15.60 13.55 -5.09
C ARG A 60 14.83 14.88 -5.18
N ALA A 61 15.30 15.82 -6.02
CA ALA A 61 14.54 17.03 -6.32
C ALA A 61 13.18 16.72 -6.95
N GLU A 62 13.03 15.54 -7.58
CA GLU A 62 11.74 15.15 -8.14
C GLU A 62 10.67 14.97 -7.07
N TYR A 63 11.06 14.54 -5.86
CA TYR A 63 10.14 14.52 -4.72
C TYR A 63 9.71 15.94 -4.35
N LEU A 64 10.67 16.87 -4.33
CA LEU A 64 10.39 18.26 -3.95
C LEU A 64 9.36 18.92 -4.86
N SER A 65 9.37 18.58 -6.14
CA SER A 65 8.43 19.15 -7.09
C SER A 65 6.98 18.85 -6.70
N VAL A 66 6.70 17.58 -6.35
CA VAL A 66 5.35 17.18 -5.93
C VAL A 66 4.99 17.81 -4.59
N ILE A 67 5.93 17.75 -3.63
CA ILE A 67 5.73 18.33 -2.30
C ILE A 67 5.39 19.81 -2.42
N ASN A 68 6.12 20.54 -3.26
CA ASN A 68 5.91 21.99 -3.43
C ASN A 68 4.49 22.30 -3.95
N GLY A 69 3.99 21.53 -4.89
CA GLY A 69 2.63 21.75 -5.39
C GLY A 69 1.59 21.59 -4.29
N ILE A 70 1.74 20.54 -3.47
CA ILE A 70 0.81 20.25 -2.39
C ILE A 70 0.91 21.32 -1.30
N VAL A 71 2.10 21.62 -0.83
CA VAL A 71 2.32 22.58 0.25
C VAL A 71 1.87 23.98 -0.17
N SER A 72 2.20 24.41 -1.40
CA SER A 72 1.80 25.73 -1.90
C SER A 72 0.27 25.88 -1.93
N TYR A 73 -0.44 24.81 -2.30
CA TYR A 73 -1.90 24.84 -2.28
C TYR A 73 -2.43 25.00 -0.85
N PHE A 74 -1.96 24.14 0.08
CA PHE A 74 -2.50 24.14 1.44
C PHE A 74 -2.00 25.30 2.29
N ARG A 75 -0.92 25.96 1.89
CA ARG A 75 -0.48 27.20 2.51
C ARG A 75 -1.62 28.23 2.55
N ASN A 76 -2.43 28.26 1.51
CA ASN A 76 -3.56 29.18 1.41
C ASN A 76 -4.65 28.89 2.44
N PHE A 77 -4.60 27.74 3.10
CA PHE A 77 -5.60 27.31 4.07
C PHE A 77 -5.02 27.21 5.48
N GLN A 78 -3.87 27.84 5.71
CA GLN A 78 -3.28 27.87 7.05
C GLN A 78 -3.88 29.00 7.87
N ALA A 79 -4.41 28.64 9.05
CA ALA A 79 -4.95 29.62 10.00
C ALA A 79 -3.81 30.36 10.72
N LEU A 80 -4.15 31.48 11.35
CA LEU A 80 -3.16 32.30 12.07
C LEU A 80 -2.45 31.54 13.18
N ASP A 81 -3.11 30.56 13.77
CA ASP A 81 -2.51 29.76 14.86
C ASP A 81 -1.71 28.57 14.34
N GLY A 82 -1.56 28.43 13.02
CA GLY A 82 -0.76 27.39 12.39
C GLY A 82 -1.54 26.19 11.87
N ARG A 83 -2.80 26.01 12.28
CA ARG A 83 -3.61 24.88 11.84
C ARG A 83 -3.83 24.91 10.32
N ILE A 84 -3.87 23.75 9.70
CA ILE A 84 -4.27 23.62 8.29
C ILE A 84 -5.76 23.26 8.26
N ILE A 85 -6.54 24.08 7.58
CA ILE A 85 -8.00 23.95 7.51
C ILE A 85 -8.38 23.30 6.20
N ASP A 86 -9.12 22.20 6.26
CA ASP A 86 -9.56 21.53 5.03
C ASP A 86 -10.51 22.44 4.25
N PRO A 87 -10.27 22.66 2.95
CA PRO A 87 -11.10 23.62 2.19
C PRO A 87 -12.53 23.16 1.95
N PHE A 88 -12.84 21.88 2.12
CA PHE A 88 -14.18 21.36 1.85
C PHE A 88 -15.02 21.22 3.11
N VAL A 89 -14.43 20.72 4.21
CA VAL A 89 -15.17 20.58 5.48
C VAL A 89 -14.94 21.74 6.41
N ARG A 90 -14.01 22.64 6.10
CA ARG A 90 -13.77 23.92 6.77
C ARG A 90 -13.41 23.78 8.24
N ARG A 91 -12.62 22.77 8.56
CA ARG A 91 -12.05 22.57 9.88
C ARG A 91 -10.70 21.87 9.74
N GLU A 92 -9.92 21.89 10.82
CA GLU A 92 -8.70 21.07 10.88
C GLU A 92 -9.11 19.61 10.91
N VAL A 93 -8.47 18.79 10.08
CA VAL A 93 -8.80 17.37 9.96
C VAL A 93 -7.58 16.54 10.31
N GLN A 94 -7.72 15.72 11.32
CA GLN A 94 -6.76 14.70 11.70
C GLN A 94 -5.34 15.24 11.72
N TYR A 95 -4.41 14.64 11.01
CA TYR A 95 -2.99 14.95 11.05
C TYR A 95 -2.54 15.88 9.91
N SER A 96 -3.46 16.66 9.35
CA SER A 96 -3.11 17.63 8.29
C SER A 96 -2.00 18.57 8.72
N THR A 97 -2.10 19.14 9.92
CA THR A 97 -1.17 20.15 10.39
C THR A 97 0.25 19.60 10.60
N PRO A 98 0.46 18.50 11.34
CA PRO A 98 1.84 17.99 11.49
C PRO A 98 2.42 17.48 10.18
N CYS A 99 1.62 16.90 9.30
CA CYS A 99 2.13 16.48 7.98
C CYS A 99 2.54 17.67 7.14
N TYR A 100 1.75 18.75 7.18
CA TYR A 100 2.15 20.01 6.53
C TYR A 100 3.47 20.53 7.10
N ALA A 101 3.61 20.50 8.43
CA ALA A 101 4.83 21.00 9.06
C ALA A 101 6.06 20.30 8.53
N TRP A 102 6.05 18.99 8.42
CA TRP A 102 7.20 18.24 7.92
C TRP A 102 7.44 18.49 6.42
N ALA A 103 6.37 18.45 5.62
CA ALA A 103 6.49 18.68 4.18
C ALA A 103 7.04 20.07 3.88
N ALA A 104 6.52 21.11 4.56
CA ALA A 104 7.02 22.47 4.40
C ALA A 104 8.46 22.60 4.88
N THR A 105 8.83 21.91 5.96
CA THR A 105 10.20 21.91 6.49
C THR A 105 11.19 21.43 5.44
N VAL A 106 10.86 20.36 4.73
CA VAL A 106 11.74 19.82 3.70
C VAL A 106 11.96 20.85 2.58
N LEU A 107 10.94 21.59 2.22
CA LEU A 107 11.08 22.67 1.21
C LEU A 107 11.99 23.79 1.72
N VAL A 108 11.95 24.08 3.01
CA VAL A 108 12.85 25.08 3.61
C VAL A 108 14.30 24.59 3.60
N VAL A 109 14.55 23.42 4.18
CA VAL A 109 15.93 22.95 4.37
C VAL A 109 16.60 22.49 3.07
N SER A 110 15.83 22.15 2.06
CA SER A 110 16.38 21.85 0.74
C SER A 110 16.75 23.12 -0.04
N GLY A 111 16.35 24.27 0.44
CA GLY A 111 16.58 25.54 -0.24
C GLY A 111 15.53 25.90 -1.30
N GLN A 112 14.53 25.04 -1.52
CA GLN A 112 13.50 25.31 -2.52
C GLN A 112 12.58 26.46 -2.13
N ARG A 113 12.16 26.49 -0.88
CA ARG A 113 11.18 27.47 -0.40
C ARG A 113 11.59 28.01 0.98
N PRO A 114 12.69 28.77 1.07
CA PRO A 114 13.07 29.37 2.36
C PRO A 114 12.00 30.31 2.92
N ASP A 115 11.15 30.86 2.09
CA ASP A 115 10.03 31.71 2.50
C ASP A 115 9.01 30.98 3.37
N LEU A 116 9.00 29.66 3.39
CA LEU A 116 8.06 28.86 4.18
C LEU A 116 8.51 28.61 5.60
N LEU A 117 9.65 29.17 6.05
CA LEU A 117 10.17 28.89 7.39
C LEU A 117 9.13 29.20 8.47
N GLU A 118 8.53 30.38 8.44
CA GLU A 118 7.55 30.75 9.46
C GLU A 118 6.28 29.90 9.38
N SER A 119 5.83 29.61 8.17
CA SER A 119 4.66 28.75 7.96
C SER A 119 4.89 27.34 8.54
N ALA A 120 6.05 26.76 8.25
CA ALA A 120 6.41 25.45 8.77
C ALA A 120 6.52 25.46 10.29
N ALA A 121 7.18 26.49 10.84
CA ALA A 121 7.34 26.64 12.29
C ALA A 121 6.02 26.82 13.00
N ALA A 122 5.08 27.59 12.42
CA ALA A 122 3.77 27.80 13.02
C ALA A 122 2.97 26.48 13.06
N ALA A 123 3.01 25.70 11.98
CA ALA A 123 2.34 24.41 11.95
C ALA A 123 2.96 23.43 12.96
N LEU A 124 4.28 23.42 13.05
CA LEU A 124 4.99 22.59 14.02
C LEU A 124 4.58 22.94 15.44
N GLU A 125 4.62 24.21 15.77
CA GLU A 125 4.28 24.67 17.14
C GLU A 125 2.82 24.33 17.49
N CYS A 126 1.92 24.48 16.54
CA CYS A 126 0.52 24.10 16.72
C CYS A 126 0.39 22.60 17.04
N ALA A 127 1.07 21.75 16.27
CA ALA A 127 1.02 20.31 16.50
C ALA A 127 1.63 19.94 17.86
N LEU A 128 2.72 20.60 18.24
CA LEU A 128 3.37 20.37 19.54
C LEU A 128 2.43 20.72 20.69
N ARG A 129 1.73 21.86 20.60
CA ARG A 129 0.77 22.24 21.64
C ARG A 129 -0.36 21.23 21.76
N GLN A 130 -0.88 20.78 20.62
CA GLN A 130 -1.95 19.78 20.63
C GLN A 130 -1.50 18.48 21.29
N LEU A 131 -0.27 18.03 21.01
CA LEU A 131 0.26 16.82 21.62
C LEU A 131 0.48 17.01 23.13
N ALA A 132 1.09 18.12 23.54
CA ALA A 132 1.39 18.37 24.95
C ALA A 132 0.11 18.50 25.78
N GLU A 133 -0.95 19.07 25.20
CA GLU A 133 -2.23 19.23 25.85
C GLU A 133 -3.14 18.00 25.72
N ALA A 134 -2.67 16.99 25.01
CA ALA A 134 -3.42 15.75 24.73
C ALA A 134 -4.76 16.05 24.05
N ASN A 135 -4.77 17.02 23.15
CA ASN A 135 -5.97 17.41 22.41
C ASN A 135 -5.69 17.53 20.91
N PRO A 136 -5.18 16.46 20.28
CA PRO A 136 -4.93 16.50 18.84
C PRO A 136 -6.22 16.47 18.04
N ALA A 137 -6.18 17.04 16.83
CA ALA A 137 -7.33 17.07 15.95
C ALA A 137 -7.86 15.65 15.71
N ASP A 138 -9.18 15.49 15.81
CA ASP A 138 -9.87 14.20 15.65
C ASP A 138 -9.29 13.10 16.53
N ARG A 139 -8.54 13.46 17.57
CA ARG A 139 -7.95 12.52 18.54
C ARG A 139 -6.88 11.61 17.92
N HIS A 140 -6.26 12.03 16.81
CA HIS A 140 -5.24 11.24 16.10
C HIS A 140 -3.81 11.65 16.42
N GLY A 141 -3.53 11.88 17.71
CA GLY A 141 -2.16 12.19 18.15
C GLY A 141 -1.13 11.12 17.82
N ASP A 142 -1.58 9.87 17.69
CA ASP A 142 -0.74 8.76 17.28
C ASP A 142 -0.02 9.01 15.94
N PHE A 143 -0.66 9.76 15.03
CA PHE A 143 -0.05 10.11 13.74
C PHE A 143 0.77 11.40 13.78
N PHE A 144 0.71 12.14 14.87
CA PHE A 144 1.31 13.48 14.94
C PHE A 144 2.82 13.44 15.15
N THR A 145 3.28 12.57 16.05
CA THR A 145 4.63 12.70 16.62
C THR A 145 5.72 12.44 15.60
N PHE A 146 5.53 11.47 14.70
CA PHE A 146 6.55 11.12 13.72
C PHE A 146 6.90 12.32 12.82
N PRO A 147 5.94 12.92 12.09
CA PRO A 147 6.30 14.07 11.25
C PRO A 147 6.71 15.29 12.06
N THR A 148 6.12 15.47 13.25
CA THR A 148 6.47 16.58 14.13
C THR A 148 7.93 16.52 14.55
N MET A 149 8.40 15.32 14.92
CA MET A 149 9.80 15.14 15.32
C MET A 149 10.76 15.40 14.17
N LEU A 150 10.41 14.92 12.96
CA LEU A 150 11.26 15.18 11.80
C LEU A 150 11.33 16.68 11.50
N ALA A 151 10.20 17.37 11.59
CA ALA A 151 10.20 18.83 11.41
C ALA A 151 11.04 19.53 12.48
N TYR A 152 10.87 19.14 13.74
CA TYR A 152 11.65 19.73 14.84
C TYR A 152 13.15 19.53 14.62
N GLU A 153 13.56 18.32 14.29
CA GLU A 153 15.00 18.02 14.11
C GLU A 153 15.63 18.92 13.04
N HIS A 154 14.88 19.29 12.02
CA HIS A 154 15.42 20.05 10.89
C HIS A 154 15.21 21.56 11.03
N LEU A 155 14.25 22.03 11.84
CA LEU A 155 14.00 23.45 12.03
C LEU A 155 14.68 24.03 13.25
N ARG A 156 15.08 23.20 14.20
CA ARG A 156 15.51 23.68 15.53
C ARG A 156 16.68 24.68 15.47
N GLU A 157 17.57 24.54 14.51
CA GLU A 157 18.71 25.44 14.35
C GLU A 157 18.41 26.67 13.48
N LEU A 158 17.19 26.74 12.91
CA LEU A 158 16.78 27.81 12.00
C LEU A 158 15.87 28.83 12.68
N VAL A 159 15.52 28.62 13.93
CA VAL A 159 14.64 29.51 14.69
C VAL A 159 15.39 30.05 15.91
N PRO A 160 14.93 31.18 16.50
CA PRO A 160 15.59 31.70 17.69
C PRO A 160 15.59 30.69 18.84
N SER A 161 16.60 30.77 19.70
CA SER A 161 16.80 29.81 20.80
C SER A 161 15.59 29.77 21.75
N GLU A 162 14.93 30.90 21.96
CA GLU A 162 13.74 30.94 22.84
C GLU A 162 12.60 30.11 22.25
N ARG A 163 12.41 30.18 20.94
CA ARG A 163 11.39 29.38 20.27
C ARG A 163 11.73 27.89 20.33
N ARG A 164 12.99 27.55 20.10
CA ARG A 164 13.46 26.18 20.24
C ARG A 164 13.22 25.63 21.64
N LYS A 165 13.55 26.43 22.67
CA LYS A 165 13.32 26.03 24.08
C LYS A 165 11.84 25.80 24.36
N ARG A 166 10.97 26.63 23.81
CA ARG A 166 9.53 26.45 23.95
C ARG A 166 9.09 25.13 23.31
N TRP A 167 9.62 24.82 22.12
CA TRP A 167 9.33 23.55 21.46
C TRP A 167 9.79 22.36 22.31
N GLU A 168 10.97 22.47 22.90
CA GLU A 168 11.55 21.39 23.71
C GLU A 168 10.75 21.17 24.99
N GLN A 169 10.22 22.24 25.57
CA GLN A 169 9.31 22.12 26.71
C GLN A 169 8.04 21.37 26.33
N LEU A 170 7.46 21.70 25.19
CA LEU A 170 6.27 21.01 24.69
C LEU A 170 6.56 19.53 24.42
N LEU A 171 7.68 19.24 23.77
CA LEU A 171 8.07 17.84 23.46
C LEU A 171 8.28 17.04 24.74
N SER A 172 8.83 17.67 25.78
CA SER A 172 9.05 17.00 27.07
C SER A 172 7.74 16.75 27.82
N ALA A 173 6.71 17.55 27.56
CA ALA A 173 5.43 17.47 28.25
C ALA A 173 4.49 16.42 27.65
N ILE A 174 4.81 15.83 26.52
CA ILE A 174 3.94 14.85 25.88
C ILE A 174 3.87 13.59 26.74
N ASP A 175 2.65 13.22 27.13
CA ASP A 175 2.37 11.95 27.79
C ASP A 175 1.75 11.02 26.75
N PRO A 176 2.47 9.99 26.29
CA PRO A 176 1.94 9.14 25.22
C PRO A 176 0.64 8.44 25.57
N TYR A 177 0.41 8.14 26.84
CA TYR A 177 -0.82 7.47 27.27
C TYR A 177 -2.03 8.37 27.33
N LYS A 178 -1.82 9.68 27.16
CA LYS A 178 -2.90 10.67 27.02
C LYS A 178 -3.03 11.15 25.59
N ALA A 179 -1.90 11.37 24.91
CA ALA A 179 -1.89 11.91 23.56
C ALA A 179 -2.31 10.90 22.50
N TYR A 180 -2.00 9.61 22.72
CA TYR A 180 -2.24 8.55 21.73
C TYR A 180 -3.34 7.62 22.23
N ARG A 181 -4.56 8.07 22.15
CA ARG A 181 -5.70 7.31 22.69
C ARG A 181 -5.87 5.94 22.07
N ASP A 182 -5.57 5.82 20.79
CA ASP A 182 -5.83 4.56 20.08
C ASP A 182 -4.80 3.48 20.41
N VAL A 183 -3.62 3.87 20.86
CA VAL A 183 -2.64 2.91 21.36
C VAL A 183 -3.20 2.12 22.54
N LEU A 184 -4.00 2.78 23.37
CA LEU A 184 -4.58 2.12 24.55
C LEU A 184 -5.62 1.06 24.19
N ARG A 185 -6.13 1.09 22.97
CA ARG A 185 -7.06 0.06 22.48
C ARG A 185 -6.35 -1.20 22.01
N ASP A 186 -5.04 -1.16 21.89
CA ASP A 186 -4.27 -2.29 21.35
C ASP A 186 -4.42 -3.54 22.19
N SER A 187 -4.68 -3.39 23.48
CA SER A 187 -4.95 -4.52 24.36
C SER A 187 -6.16 -5.33 23.91
N LYS A 188 -7.03 -4.73 23.09
CA LYS A 188 -8.22 -5.39 22.54
C LYS A 188 -8.00 -5.88 21.11
N GLY A 189 -6.79 -5.68 20.54
CA GLY A 189 -6.47 -6.10 19.19
C GLY A 189 -7.25 -5.42 18.09
N SER A 190 -7.82 -4.26 18.34
CA SER A 190 -8.74 -3.65 17.38
C SER A 190 -8.09 -2.68 16.40
N VAL A 191 -6.92 -2.13 16.75
CA VAL A 191 -6.24 -1.14 15.89
C VAL A 191 -4.74 -1.40 15.97
N HIS A 192 -4.12 -1.73 14.85
CA HIS A 192 -2.70 -2.09 14.82
C HIS A 192 -1.83 -1.00 14.19
N ASN A 193 -2.21 -0.49 13.02
CA ASN A 193 -1.35 0.46 12.31
C ASN A 193 -1.16 1.75 13.10
N TRP A 194 -2.18 2.23 13.79
CA TRP A 194 -2.08 3.46 14.59
C TRP A 194 -1.01 3.33 15.67
N ASN A 195 -0.91 2.16 16.27
CA ASN A 195 0.08 1.91 17.32
C ASN A 195 1.49 1.95 16.75
N VAL A 196 1.69 1.43 15.55
CA VAL A 196 3.02 1.41 14.92
C VAL A 196 3.50 2.84 14.62
N VAL A 197 2.59 3.68 14.12
CA VAL A 197 2.97 5.08 13.86
C VAL A 197 3.38 5.78 15.15
N ALA A 198 2.62 5.57 16.25
CA ALA A 198 2.96 6.13 17.55
C ALA A 198 4.31 5.61 18.05
N ILE A 199 4.58 4.31 17.86
CA ILE A 199 5.85 3.71 18.27
C ILE A 199 7.02 4.42 17.55
N ALA A 200 6.91 4.60 16.25
CA ALA A 200 7.98 5.24 15.47
C ALA A 200 8.17 6.69 15.91
N GLY A 201 7.08 7.42 16.15
CA GLY A 201 7.16 8.78 16.65
C GLY A 201 7.83 8.87 18.03
N GLU A 202 7.44 7.97 18.94
CA GLU A 202 8.05 7.93 20.28
C GLU A 202 9.52 7.51 20.21
N PHE A 203 9.89 6.68 19.25
CA PHE A 203 11.32 6.39 19.06
C PHE A 203 12.10 7.67 18.71
N LEU A 204 11.55 8.51 17.84
CA LEU A 204 12.23 9.77 17.49
C LEU A 204 12.32 10.70 18.71
N ARG A 205 11.29 10.75 19.55
CA ARG A 205 11.36 11.51 20.81
C ARG A 205 12.45 10.96 21.74
N HIS A 206 12.55 9.63 21.83
CA HIS A 206 13.61 8.98 22.61
C HIS A 206 14.98 9.34 22.07
N ARG A 207 15.15 9.24 20.76
CA ARG A 207 16.40 9.55 20.08
C ARG A 207 16.87 10.97 20.35
N ALA A 208 15.91 11.89 20.45
CA ALA A 208 16.17 13.31 20.72
C ALA A 208 16.34 13.62 22.24
N GLY A 209 16.14 12.63 23.11
CA GLY A 209 16.36 12.79 24.55
C GLY A 209 15.13 13.19 25.35
N PHE A 210 13.94 13.16 24.76
CA PHE A 210 12.72 13.64 25.45
C PHE A 210 11.98 12.54 26.21
N THR A 211 12.31 11.29 26.01
CA THR A 211 11.67 10.17 26.70
C THR A 211 12.61 8.97 26.69
N ASP A 212 12.28 7.95 27.48
CA ASP A 212 13.06 6.70 27.47
C ASP A 212 12.51 5.75 26.38
N LEU A 213 13.01 4.53 26.33
CA LEU A 213 12.64 3.56 25.28
C LEU A 213 11.49 2.66 25.69
N SER A 214 10.93 2.82 26.89
CA SER A 214 9.99 1.84 27.44
C SER A 214 8.70 1.73 26.63
N PHE A 215 8.15 2.86 26.17
CA PHE A 215 6.94 2.84 25.34
C PHE A 215 7.20 2.05 24.04
N VAL A 216 8.32 2.34 23.39
CA VAL A 216 8.67 1.68 22.13
C VAL A 216 8.78 0.17 22.33
N GLU A 217 9.54 -0.27 23.32
CA GLU A 217 9.76 -1.70 23.53
C GLU A 217 8.47 -2.42 23.91
N ARG A 218 7.67 -1.83 24.79
CA ARG A 218 6.42 -2.44 25.22
C ARG A 218 5.43 -2.63 24.08
N HIS A 219 5.23 -1.56 23.28
CA HIS A 219 4.20 -1.62 22.24
C HIS A 219 4.68 -2.30 20.96
N LEU A 220 5.98 -2.24 20.67
CA LEU A 220 6.53 -2.97 19.55
C LEU A 220 6.39 -4.49 19.74
N GLU A 221 6.60 -4.96 20.95
CA GLU A 221 6.45 -6.39 21.25
C GLU A 221 5.04 -6.88 20.90
N ALA A 222 4.02 -6.07 21.14
CA ALA A 222 2.64 -6.42 20.83
C ALA A 222 2.37 -6.47 19.30
N GLN A 223 3.20 -5.80 18.50
CA GLN A 223 2.97 -5.74 17.05
C GLN A 223 3.59 -6.91 16.28
N LEU A 224 4.60 -7.54 16.84
CA LEU A 224 5.35 -8.59 16.13
C LEU A 224 4.47 -9.77 15.66
N PRO A 225 3.48 -10.24 16.45
CA PRO A 225 2.62 -11.34 15.98
C PRO A 225 1.77 -11.04 14.75
N HIS A 226 1.67 -9.77 14.35
CA HIS A 226 0.85 -9.39 13.18
C HIS A 226 1.59 -9.55 11.86
N PHE A 227 2.89 -9.86 11.88
CA PHE A 227 3.67 -10.06 10.66
C PHE A 227 3.49 -11.49 10.12
N THR A 228 3.47 -11.59 8.79
CA THR A 228 3.38 -12.88 8.10
C THR A 228 4.79 -13.41 7.77
N ALA A 229 4.86 -14.62 7.24
CA ALA A 229 6.13 -15.20 6.78
C ALA A 229 6.78 -14.38 5.67
N GLU A 230 5.97 -13.69 4.87
CA GLU A 230 6.46 -12.80 3.79
C GLU A 230 6.97 -11.47 4.31
N GLY A 231 6.81 -11.22 5.61
CA GLY A 231 7.16 -9.95 6.23
C GLY A 231 6.08 -8.88 6.18
N LEU A 232 4.90 -9.24 5.71
CA LEU A 232 3.79 -8.29 5.59
C LEU A 232 3.03 -8.16 6.90
N TYR A 233 2.40 -7.00 7.10
CA TYR A 233 1.72 -6.67 8.35
C TYR A 233 0.20 -6.82 8.18
N ARG A 234 -0.43 -7.58 9.08
CA ARG A 234 -1.87 -7.85 9.03
C ARG A 234 -2.65 -6.87 9.88
N ASP A 235 -3.02 -5.74 9.30
CA ASP A 235 -3.98 -4.85 9.93
C ASP A 235 -5.38 -5.49 9.85
N PRO A 236 -6.34 -5.12 10.72
CA PRO A 236 -7.66 -5.77 10.69
C PRO A 236 -8.30 -5.76 9.30
N ASN A 237 -8.85 -6.91 8.90
CA ASN A 237 -9.44 -7.18 7.59
C ASN A 237 -8.44 -7.12 6.44
N VAL A 238 -7.17 -7.15 6.75
CA VAL A 238 -6.01 -7.30 5.85
C VAL A 238 -6.09 -6.45 4.58
N PRO A 239 -6.31 -5.13 4.68
CA PRO A 239 -6.24 -4.28 3.48
C PRO A 239 -4.79 -4.10 3.07
N MET A 240 -4.55 -4.14 1.75
CA MET A 240 -3.17 -4.07 1.24
C MET A 240 -2.46 -2.76 1.61
N ALA A 241 -3.20 -1.65 1.64
CA ALA A 241 -2.61 -0.36 2.01
C ALA A 241 -2.06 -0.38 3.43
N TYR A 242 -2.74 -1.06 4.34
CA TYR A 242 -2.33 -1.06 5.74
C TYR A 242 -1.38 -2.19 6.10
N ASP A 243 -0.95 -3.00 5.13
CA ASP A 243 0.27 -3.78 5.27
C ASP A 243 1.48 -2.86 5.17
N HIS A 244 1.57 -2.12 4.08
CA HIS A 244 2.75 -1.32 3.79
C HIS A 244 2.87 -0.11 4.73
N PHE A 245 1.74 0.45 5.15
CA PHE A 245 1.70 1.67 5.95
C PHE A 245 2.51 1.54 7.24
N PRO A 246 2.27 0.54 8.12
CA PRO A 246 3.11 0.40 9.32
C PRO A 246 4.57 0.17 9.00
N ARG A 247 4.86 -0.51 7.94
CA ARG A 247 6.24 -0.83 7.60
C ARG A 247 7.09 0.39 7.23
N UNK A 248 6.62 1.50 6.69
CA UNK A 248 7.20 2.57 6.44
C UNK A 248 7.80 3.07 7.50
N PHE A 249 6.93 3.09 8.59
CA PHE A 249 7.40 3.76 9.80
C PHE A 249 8.47 2.93 10.53
N LEU A 250 8.29 1.63 10.59
CA LEU A 250 9.27 0.78 11.26
C LEU A 250 10.62 0.79 10.51
N ALA A 251 10.59 0.82 9.18
CA ALA A 251 11.83 0.91 8.41
C ALA A 251 12.55 2.24 8.69
N ALA A 252 11.79 3.34 8.76
CA ALA A 252 12.38 4.64 9.12
C ALA A 252 12.96 4.62 10.54
N MET A 253 12.25 3.98 11.47
CA MET A 253 12.73 3.82 12.84
C MET A 253 14.08 3.07 12.87
N LEU A 254 14.19 1.97 12.14
CA LEU A 254 15.45 1.22 12.03
C LEU A 254 16.56 2.10 11.42
N GLU A 255 16.23 2.81 10.35
CA GLU A 255 17.21 3.63 9.64
C GLU A 255 17.67 4.81 10.50
N ARG A 256 16.81 5.28 11.41
CA ARG A 256 17.17 6.35 12.36
C ARG A 256 17.85 5.82 13.62
N GLY A 257 18.17 4.53 13.66
CA GLY A 257 19.06 3.99 14.66
C GLY A 257 18.43 3.18 15.79
N TYR A 258 17.22 2.69 15.61
CA TYR A 258 16.65 1.81 16.63
C TYR A 258 17.57 0.62 16.89
N ASN A 259 17.95 0.43 18.15
CA ASN A 259 18.86 -0.64 18.56
C ASN A 259 18.33 -1.37 19.80
N GLY A 260 17.00 -1.48 19.93
CA GLY A 260 16.37 -2.17 21.03
C GLY A 260 16.34 -3.68 20.85
N LYS A 261 15.62 -4.34 21.76
CA LYS A 261 15.65 -5.81 21.84
C LYS A 261 15.02 -6.51 20.62
N HIS A 262 14.23 -5.78 19.83
CA HIS A 262 13.55 -6.36 18.67
C HIS A 262 14.24 -6.03 17.34
N ARG A 263 15.44 -5.47 17.38
CA ARG A 263 16.13 -4.99 16.18
C ARG A 263 16.34 -6.09 15.14
N GLU A 264 16.82 -7.25 15.56
CA GLU A 264 17.16 -8.32 14.64
C GLU A 264 15.92 -8.92 13.96
N ILE A 265 14.87 -9.18 14.74
CA ILE A 265 13.64 -9.72 14.15
C ILE A 265 12.98 -8.71 13.20
N LEU A 266 12.99 -7.43 13.55
CA LEU A 266 12.47 -6.39 12.67
C LEU A 266 13.27 -6.30 11.38
N ASN A 267 14.60 -6.34 11.46
CA ASN A 267 15.43 -6.31 10.25
C ASN A 267 15.06 -7.45 9.31
N GLU A 268 14.92 -8.66 9.85
CA GLU A 268 14.58 -9.83 9.02
C GLU A 268 13.20 -9.68 8.40
N LEU A 269 12.20 -9.33 9.21
CA LEU A 269 10.82 -9.20 8.71
C LEU A 269 10.72 -8.10 7.66
N LEU A 270 11.33 -6.94 7.91
CA LEU A 270 11.21 -5.81 7.00
C LEU A 270 12.03 -6.02 5.72
N GLU A 271 13.12 -6.80 5.79
CA GLU A 271 13.83 -7.16 4.55
C GLU A 271 12.98 -8.08 3.69
N ARG A 272 12.36 -9.10 4.28
CA ARG A 272 11.42 -9.96 3.55
C ARG A 272 10.32 -9.13 2.90
N ALA A 273 9.76 -8.21 3.68
CA ALA A 273 8.68 -7.35 3.20
C ALA A 273 9.12 -6.45 2.04
N ALA A 274 10.35 -5.94 2.11
CA ALA A 274 10.87 -5.10 1.03
C ALA A 274 10.95 -5.88 -0.27
N TRP A 275 11.49 -7.10 -0.22
CA TRP A 275 11.56 -7.96 -1.40
C TRP A 275 10.16 -8.34 -1.90
N THR A 276 9.26 -8.68 -0.98
CA THR A 276 7.87 -8.98 -1.36
C THR A 276 7.24 -7.77 -2.05
N SER A 277 7.47 -6.57 -1.51
CA SER A 277 6.91 -5.34 -2.10
C SER A 277 7.40 -5.12 -3.53
N LEU A 278 8.67 -5.41 -3.82
CA LEU A 278 9.16 -5.32 -5.19
C LEU A 278 8.42 -6.27 -6.14
N LEU A 279 8.11 -7.48 -5.65
CA LEU A 279 7.43 -8.49 -6.47
C LEU A 279 5.97 -8.11 -6.75
N ILE A 280 5.32 -7.41 -5.83
CA ILE A 280 3.89 -7.14 -5.97
C ILE A 280 3.57 -5.74 -6.49
N GLN A 281 4.58 -4.89 -6.70
CA GLN A 281 4.36 -3.57 -7.28
C GLN A 281 3.93 -3.72 -8.75
N SER A 282 2.91 -2.96 -9.13
CA SER A 282 2.50 -2.88 -10.53
C SER A 282 3.59 -2.21 -11.37
N PRO A 283 3.78 -2.60 -12.64
CA PRO A 283 4.73 -1.89 -13.50
C PRO A 283 4.35 -0.43 -13.75
N CYS A 284 3.11 -0.04 -13.44
CA CYS A 284 2.69 1.36 -13.46
C CYS A 284 3.05 2.09 -12.16
N GLY A 285 3.73 1.44 -11.24
CA GLY A 285 4.17 2.01 -9.97
C GLY A 285 3.17 1.91 -8.84
N GLU A 286 2.04 1.27 -9.06
CA GLU A 286 0.97 1.25 -8.06
C GLU A 286 1.13 0.11 -7.05
N LEU A 287 0.72 0.40 -5.82
CA LEU A 287 0.58 -0.61 -4.78
C LEU A 287 -0.59 -1.54 -5.14
N PRO A 288 -0.56 -2.82 -4.76
CA PRO A 288 -1.72 -3.68 -4.95
C PRO A 288 -2.98 -3.07 -4.35
N THR A 289 -4.12 -3.34 -4.99
CA THR A 289 -5.41 -2.87 -4.51
C THR A 289 -5.99 -3.85 -3.49
N GLY A 290 -7.13 -3.53 -2.92
CA GLY A 290 -7.87 -4.42 -2.04
C GLY A 290 -8.01 -3.89 -0.63
N GLY A 291 -9.26 -3.83 -0.19
CA GLY A 291 -9.59 -3.39 1.14
C GLY A 291 -9.67 -1.86 1.26
N ARG A 292 -9.81 -1.41 2.50
CA ARG A 292 -10.00 0.01 2.75
C ARG A 292 -8.76 0.82 2.37
N SER A 293 -8.97 2.03 1.90
CA SER A 293 -7.94 3.01 1.49
C SER A 293 -7.10 2.60 0.30
N ALA A 294 -7.49 1.56 -0.43
CA ALA A 294 -6.85 1.26 -1.71
C ALA A 294 -7.11 2.41 -2.70
N GLN A 295 -6.27 2.54 -3.71
CA GLN A 295 -6.39 3.54 -4.77
C GLN A 295 -6.19 4.98 -4.29
N HIS A 296 -5.66 5.18 -3.09
CA HIS A 296 -5.30 6.51 -2.59
C HIS A 296 -3.83 6.81 -2.93
N GLN A 297 -3.51 8.08 -3.14
CA GLN A 297 -2.15 8.46 -3.57
C GLN A 297 -1.09 8.22 -2.50
N TRP A 298 -1.46 8.26 -1.23
CA TRP A 298 -0.49 7.97 -0.19
C TRP A 298 0.01 6.51 -0.25
N ASN A 299 -0.72 5.64 -0.96
CA ASN A 299 -0.26 4.27 -1.19
C ASN A 299 1.11 4.26 -1.90
N GLU A 300 1.25 5.07 -2.94
CA GLU A 300 2.53 5.12 -3.66
C GLU A 300 3.57 5.97 -2.94
N ALA A 301 3.13 6.99 -2.22
CA ALA A 301 4.07 7.82 -1.45
C ALA A 301 4.78 6.98 -0.38
N MET A 302 4.08 6.07 0.29
CA MET A 302 4.75 5.22 1.28
C MET A 302 5.68 4.19 0.63
N GLN A 303 5.37 3.74 -0.59
CA GLN A 303 6.31 2.90 -1.34
C GLN A 303 7.64 3.63 -1.54
N CYS A 304 7.58 4.92 -1.84
CA CYS A 304 8.80 5.72 -2.03
C CYS A 304 9.67 5.69 -0.77
N VAL A 305 9.06 5.83 0.41
CA VAL A 305 9.82 5.78 1.68
C VAL A 305 10.54 4.44 1.82
N THR A 306 9.80 3.36 1.71
CA THR A 306 10.34 2.01 1.88
C THR A 306 11.47 1.74 0.89
N TYR A 307 11.22 2.06 -0.38
CA TYR A 307 12.20 1.74 -1.43
C TYR A 307 13.46 2.58 -1.31
N GLU A 308 13.35 3.85 -0.91
CA GLU A 308 14.56 4.66 -0.72
C GLU A 308 15.40 4.15 0.45
N ILE A 309 14.74 3.75 1.53
CA ILE A 309 15.47 3.19 2.69
C ILE A 309 16.20 1.92 2.27
N TRP A 310 15.51 1.02 1.56
CA TRP A 310 16.13 -0.27 1.21
C TRP A 310 17.19 -0.12 0.10
N ALA A 311 17.05 0.87 -0.78
CA ALA A 311 18.12 1.19 -1.72
C ALA A 311 19.41 1.53 -0.98
N ARG A 312 19.34 2.40 0.04
CA ARG A 312 20.51 2.76 0.85
C ARG A 312 21.08 1.54 1.55
N ARG A 313 20.22 0.73 2.16
CA ARG A 313 20.66 -0.45 2.90
C ARG A 313 21.37 -1.44 1.98
N LYS A 314 20.80 -1.71 0.83
CA LYS A 314 21.40 -2.65 -0.13
C LYS A 314 22.72 -2.12 -0.68
N PHE A 315 22.81 -0.82 -0.90
CA PHE A 315 24.06 -0.21 -1.34
C PHE A 315 25.16 -0.35 -0.28
N ARG A 316 24.83 -0.11 0.98
CA ARG A 316 25.80 -0.28 2.09
C ARG A 316 26.23 -1.74 2.24
N GLU A 317 25.38 -2.69 1.89
CA GLU A 317 25.71 -4.12 1.90
C GLU A 317 26.54 -4.56 0.69
N GLY A 318 26.76 -3.67 -0.28
CA GLY A 318 27.47 -3.99 -1.50
C GLY A 318 26.61 -4.63 -2.58
N ASN A 319 25.30 -4.68 -2.40
CA ASN A 319 24.37 -5.25 -3.39
C ASN A 319 23.82 -4.12 -4.27
N GLU A 320 24.66 -3.68 -5.23
CA GLU A 320 24.29 -2.57 -6.11
C GLU A 320 23.10 -2.88 -7.02
N PRO A 321 22.98 -4.08 -7.62
CA PRO A 321 21.80 -4.33 -8.45
C PRO A 321 20.49 -4.20 -7.67
N ALA A 322 20.43 -4.70 -6.45
CA ALA A 322 19.24 -4.55 -5.60
C ALA A 322 19.01 -3.07 -5.25
N ALA A 323 20.08 -2.35 -4.91
CA ALA A 323 19.95 -0.92 -4.60
C ALA A 323 19.34 -0.14 -5.77
N LYS A 324 19.82 -0.42 -6.98
CA LYS A 324 19.29 0.22 -8.19
C LYS A 324 17.84 -0.19 -8.46
N ALA A 325 17.49 -1.45 -8.18
CA ALA A 325 16.11 -1.92 -8.35
C ALA A 325 15.16 -1.20 -7.40
N PHE A 326 15.57 -1.02 -6.14
CA PHE A 326 14.76 -0.26 -5.19
C PHE A 326 14.60 1.19 -5.61
N ARG A 327 15.68 1.81 -6.13
CA ARG A 327 15.57 3.18 -6.64
C ARG A 327 14.61 3.26 -7.83
N ARG A 328 14.65 2.26 -8.71
CA ARG A 328 13.74 2.21 -9.85
C ARG A 328 12.29 2.06 -9.39
N ALA A 329 12.04 1.21 -8.40
CA ALA A 329 10.69 1.03 -7.86
C ALA A 329 10.17 2.32 -7.22
N ALA A 330 11.03 3.06 -6.51
CA ALA A 330 10.66 4.37 -5.96
C ALA A 330 10.31 5.35 -7.09
N PHE A 331 11.10 5.34 -8.16
CA PHE A 331 10.84 6.19 -9.33
C PHE A 331 9.48 5.87 -9.94
N LEU A 332 9.17 4.59 -10.15
CA LEU A 332 7.87 4.20 -10.72
C LEU A 332 6.71 4.65 -9.84
N ALA A 333 6.85 4.51 -8.52
CA ALA A 333 5.82 4.95 -7.59
C ALA A 333 5.61 6.46 -7.67
N LEU A 334 6.69 7.23 -7.74
CA LEU A 334 6.59 8.68 -7.87
C LEU A 334 5.95 9.09 -9.20
N GLN A 335 6.30 8.41 -10.29
CA GLN A 335 5.69 8.69 -11.59
C GLN A 335 4.18 8.41 -11.57
N SER A 336 3.76 7.37 -10.85
CA SER A 336 2.33 7.11 -10.65
C SER A 336 1.64 8.30 -10.00
N ILE A 337 2.23 8.83 -8.92
CA ILE A 337 1.66 9.99 -8.21
C ILE A 337 1.55 11.21 -9.13
N LYS A 338 2.59 11.46 -9.94
CA LYS A 338 2.62 12.65 -10.81
C LYS A 338 1.45 12.71 -11.79
N ARG A 339 0.89 11.55 -12.17
CA ARG A 339 -0.29 11.53 -13.05
C ARG A 339 -1.52 12.16 -12.41
N TRP A 340 -1.52 12.31 -11.10
CA TRP A 340 -2.70 12.71 -10.33
C TRP A 340 -2.57 14.10 -9.73
N VAL A 341 -1.60 14.89 -10.20
CA VAL A 341 -1.45 16.29 -9.79
C VAL A 341 -2.55 17.12 -10.47
N ARG A 342 -3.32 17.84 -9.66
CA ARG A 342 -4.37 18.72 -10.16
C ARG A 342 -3.76 20.03 -10.70
N PRO A 343 -4.46 20.74 -11.58
CA PRO A 343 -3.95 22.04 -12.07
C PRO A 343 -3.66 23.03 -10.94
N SER A 344 -4.35 22.91 -9.79
CA SER A 344 -4.11 23.77 -8.63
C SER A 344 -2.85 23.39 -7.83
N GLY A 345 -2.21 22.26 -8.16
CA GLY A 345 -0.93 21.86 -7.59
C GLY A 345 -0.98 20.70 -6.59
N GLU A 346 -2.12 20.50 -5.94
CA GLU A 346 -2.29 19.36 -5.04
C GLU A 346 -2.79 18.13 -5.82
N LEU A 347 -3.02 17.03 -5.13
CA LEU A 347 -3.39 15.76 -5.76
C LEU A 347 -4.90 15.51 -5.68
N TRP A 348 -5.44 14.83 -6.68
CA TRP A 348 -6.61 14.00 -6.42
C TRP A 348 -6.15 12.92 -5.43
N ILE A 349 -6.84 12.80 -4.29
CA ILE A 349 -6.37 11.86 -3.28
C ILE A 349 -6.71 10.39 -3.59
N VAL A 350 -7.70 10.18 -4.46
CA VAL A 350 -8.04 8.85 -4.98
C VAL A 350 -7.80 8.86 -6.49
N LYS A 351 -7.49 7.71 -7.07
CA LYS A 351 -7.16 7.62 -8.50
C LYS A 351 -8.41 7.74 -9.37
N ASN A 352 -9.00 8.92 -9.36
CA ASN A 352 -10.06 9.35 -10.27
C ASN A 352 -9.92 10.87 -10.42
N ARG A 353 -10.69 11.44 -11.37
CA ARG A 353 -10.58 12.88 -11.69
C ARG A 353 -11.87 13.65 -11.38
N PHE A 354 -12.64 13.17 -10.44
CA PHE A 354 -13.83 13.90 -9.99
C PHE A 354 -13.42 15.10 -9.13
N ASP A 355 -14.28 16.14 -9.13
CA ASP A 355 -14.12 17.23 -8.19
C ASP A 355 -14.05 16.66 -6.77
N PRO A 356 -13.04 17.03 -5.97
CA PRO A 356 -12.92 16.48 -4.61
C PRO A 356 -14.14 16.70 -3.72
N ALA A 357 -14.94 17.74 -3.99
CA ALA A 357 -16.17 17.98 -3.23
C ALA A 357 -17.17 16.84 -3.34
N LEU A 358 -17.11 16.06 -4.43
CA LEU A 358 -18.00 14.92 -4.63
C LEU A 358 -17.60 13.69 -3.81
N ARG A 359 -16.41 13.66 -3.28
CA ARG A 359 -15.89 12.57 -2.45
C ARG A 359 -15.99 11.19 -3.13
N HIS A 360 -15.83 11.16 -4.44
CA HIS A 360 -15.94 9.92 -5.19
C HIS A 360 -14.76 8.99 -4.85
N GLY A 361 -15.05 7.79 -4.38
CA GLY A 361 -14.03 6.82 -3.98
C GLY A 361 -13.42 7.06 -2.61
N PHE A 362 -13.84 8.11 -1.92
CA PHE A 362 -13.35 8.41 -0.57
C PHE A 362 -13.92 7.41 0.44
N GLU A 363 -13.11 7.03 1.40
CA GLU A 363 -13.63 6.40 2.61
C GLU A 363 -14.32 7.46 3.48
N GLY A 364 -15.09 7.01 4.46
CA GLY A 364 -15.72 7.95 5.38
C GLY A 364 -14.73 8.86 6.10
N TYR A 365 -13.51 8.37 6.30
CA TYR A 365 -12.45 9.09 6.99
C TYR A 365 -11.45 9.77 6.05
N SER A 366 -11.67 9.74 4.73
CA SER A 366 -10.78 10.37 3.75
C SER A 366 -11.14 11.85 3.62
N PHE A 367 -10.16 12.72 3.75
CA PHE A 367 -10.35 14.16 3.57
C PHE A 367 -9.25 14.69 2.66
N HIS A 368 -9.59 15.72 1.91
CA HIS A 368 -8.69 16.25 0.88
C HIS A 368 -7.36 16.76 1.48
N SER A 369 -7.42 17.51 2.58
CA SER A 369 -6.20 18.02 3.21
C SER A 369 -5.39 16.90 3.84
N GLN A 370 -6.06 16.02 4.57
CA GLN A 370 -5.42 14.94 5.31
C GLN A 370 -4.57 14.06 4.40
N TYR A 371 -5.15 13.57 3.32
CA TYR A 371 -4.44 12.60 2.47
C TYR A 371 -3.52 13.24 1.45
N ASN A 372 -3.76 14.49 1.08
CA ASN A 372 -2.75 15.25 0.34
C ASN A 372 -1.50 15.44 1.20
N LEU A 373 -1.70 15.88 2.43
CA LEU A 373 -0.58 16.23 3.31
C LEU A 373 0.12 14.97 3.85
N LEU A 374 -0.63 13.88 4.06
CA LEU A 374 0.01 12.60 4.38
C LEU A 374 0.96 12.18 3.24
N ALA A 375 0.49 12.26 2.00
CA ALA A 375 1.34 11.93 0.85
C ALA A 375 2.56 12.84 0.79
N ALA A 376 2.37 14.14 0.98
CA ALA A 376 3.49 15.09 1.00
C ALA A 376 4.49 14.79 2.11
N SER A 377 4.00 14.44 3.29
CA SER A 377 4.83 14.05 4.43
C SER A 377 5.65 12.79 4.13
N MET A 378 5.03 11.82 3.48
CA MET A 378 5.74 10.60 3.06
C MET A 378 6.79 10.89 2.00
N LEU A 379 6.46 11.74 1.02
CA LEU A 379 7.44 12.11 0.00
C LEU A 379 8.60 12.91 0.61
N ALA A 380 8.31 13.73 1.62
CA ALA A 380 9.37 14.42 2.38
C ALA A 380 10.28 13.41 3.08
N THR A 381 9.70 12.35 3.65
CA THR A 381 10.47 11.28 4.28
C THR A 381 11.29 10.51 3.24
N ALA A 382 10.72 10.26 2.06
CA ALA A 382 11.45 9.64 0.96
C ALA A 382 12.64 10.53 0.54
N TRP A 383 12.42 11.84 0.43
CA TRP A 383 13.50 12.79 0.13
C TRP A 383 14.61 12.70 1.17
N LEU A 384 14.23 12.61 2.43
CA LEU A 384 15.21 12.53 3.53
C LEU A 384 16.14 11.32 3.38
N PHE A 385 15.58 10.17 3.01
CA PHE A 385 16.33 8.92 2.91
C PHE A 385 16.93 8.66 1.53
N ALA A 386 16.49 9.35 0.50
CA ALA A 386 16.98 9.11 -0.85
C ALA A 386 18.46 9.42 -0.98
N ASP A 387 19.20 8.49 -1.56
CA ASP A 387 20.61 8.70 -1.92
C ASP A 387 20.68 8.78 -3.44
N GLU A 388 20.75 9.99 -3.96
CA GLU A 388 20.70 10.19 -5.41
C GLU A 388 22.02 9.83 -6.12
N THR A 389 23.05 9.44 -5.36
CA THR A 389 24.27 8.86 -5.97
C THR A 389 24.01 7.42 -6.43
N ILE A 390 22.93 6.79 -5.96
CA ILE A 390 22.53 5.46 -6.41
C ILE A 390 21.57 5.65 -7.61
N PRO A 391 21.96 5.23 -8.82
CA PRO A 391 21.06 5.41 -9.97
C PRO A 391 19.90 4.42 -9.93
N ALA A 392 18.86 4.69 -10.70
CA ALA A 392 17.75 3.76 -10.91
C ALA A 392 18.14 2.75 -11.99
N GLY A 393 17.93 1.49 -11.73
CA GLY A 393 18.19 0.43 -12.69
C GLY A 393 16.90 -0.17 -13.22
N VAL A 394 16.79 -1.50 -13.15
CA VAL A 394 15.59 -2.23 -13.54
C VAL A 394 15.06 -2.95 -12.30
N CYS A 395 13.74 -3.04 -12.18
CA CYS A 395 13.14 -3.66 -10.99
C CYS A 395 12.25 -4.86 -11.38
N PRO A 396 11.90 -5.71 -10.41
CA PRO A 396 11.08 -6.88 -10.69
C PRO A 396 9.79 -6.62 -11.44
N ALA A 397 9.12 -5.48 -11.20
CA ALA A 397 7.89 -5.12 -11.91
C ALA A 397 8.10 -5.05 -13.43
N GLU A 398 9.32 -4.74 -13.87
CA GLU A 398 9.66 -4.61 -15.30
C GLU A 398 10.18 -5.92 -15.88
N ILE A 399 10.69 -6.81 -15.05
CA ILE A 399 11.28 -8.07 -15.46
C ILE A 399 10.23 -9.19 -15.52
N GLY A 400 9.50 -9.36 -14.43
CA GLY A 400 8.52 -10.42 -14.32
C GLY A 400 9.13 -11.82 -14.16
N GLY A 401 8.30 -12.83 -14.44
CA GLY A 401 8.70 -14.22 -14.37
C GLY A 401 8.34 -14.88 -13.05
N PHE A 402 7.28 -14.42 -12.39
CA PHE A 402 6.92 -14.96 -11.07
C PHE A 402 5.43 -14.92 -10.83
N VAL A 403 5.00 -15.77 -9.88
CA VAL A 403 3.68 -15.77 -9.28
C VAL A 403 3.88 -15.60 -7.78
N VAL A 404 3.14 -14.67 -7.19
CA VAL A 404 3.17 -14.39 -5.75
C VAL A 404 1.79 -14.71 -5.19
N HIS A 405 1.73 -15.68 -4.28
CA HIS A 405 0.50 -16.01 -3.56
C HIS A 405 0.64 -15.51 -2.13
N LEU A 406 -0.29 -14.65 -1.73
CA LEU A 406 -0.35 -14.09 -0.37
C LEU A 406 -1.63 -14.58 0.28
N PRO A 407 -1.64 -15.79 0.86
CA PRO A 407 -2.90 -16.37 1.36
C PRO A 407 -3.54 -15.55 2.48
N ASP A 408 -2.74 -14.92 3.33
CA ASP A 408 -3.29 -14.10 4.41
C ASP A 408 -4.01 -12.85 3.89
N PHE A 409 -3.72 -12.43 2.65
CA PHE A 409 -4.31 -11.23 2.04
C PHE A 409 -5.27 -11.59 0.89
N HIS A 410 -5.49 -12.87 0.65
CA HIS A 410 -6.36 -13.37 -0.43
C HIS A 410 -5.92 -12.85 -1.81
N LYS A 411 -4.62 -12.74 -2.04
CA LYS A 411 -4.10 -12.15 -3.28
C LYS A 411 -3.25 -13.12 -4.05
N VAL A 412 -3.41 -13.10 -5.37
CA VAL A 412 -2.47 -13.70 -6.29
C VAL A 412 -2.04 -12.62 -7.25
N ILE A 413 -0.73 -12.46 -7.39
CA ILE A 413 -0.14 -11.45 -8.27
C ILE A 413 0.86 -12.17 -9.15
N ALA A 414 0.84 -11.88 -10.45
CA ALA A 414 1.76 -12.49 -11.38
C ALA A 414 2.23 -11.46 -12.40
N ASN A 415 3.41 -11.69 -12.95
CA ASN A 415 4.03 -10.75 -13.87
C ASN A 415 4.88 -11.53 -14.88
N ALA A 416 4.68 -11.23 -16.16
CA ALA A 416 5.53 -11.75 -17.24
C ALA A 416 5.99 -10.54 -18.07
N GLY A 417 7.27 -10.19 -17.94
CA GLY A 417 7.87 -9.16 -18.76
C GLY A 417 7.22 -7.79 -18.69
N GLY A 418 6.66 -7.43 -17.53
CA GLY A 418 5.97 -6.14 -17.37
C GLY A 418 4.49 -6.19 -17.68
N LEU A 419 3.93 -7.37 -17.90
CA LEU A 419 2.47 -7.58 -17.90
C LEU A 419 2.09 -8.18 -16.55
N TYR A 420 1.25 -7.49 -15.82
CA TYR A 420 0.97 -7.73 -14.40
C TYR A 420 -0.52 -8.01 -14.24
N VAL A 421 -0.84 -9.02 -13.46
CA VAL A 421 -2.23 -9.29 -13.06
C VAL A 421 -2.31 -9.38 -11.55
N GLU A 422 -3.45 -8.96 -11.03
CA GLU A 422 -3.76 -9.03 -9.61
C GLU A 422 -5.15 -9.63 -9.43
N ILE A 423 -5.24 -10.72 -8.67
CA ILE A 423 -6.48 -11.44 -8.42
C ILE A 423 -6.76 -11.42 -6.93
N ASP A 424 -8.01 -11.10 -6.57
CA ASP A 424 -8.49 -11.23 -5.20
C ASP A 424 -9.28 -12.53 -5.11
N THR A 425 -8.82 -13.46 -4.30
CA THR A 425 -9.43 -14.79 -4.23
C THR A 425 -10.58 -14.88 -3.24
N ALA A 426 -10.78 -13.86 -2.40
CA ALA A 426 -11.88 -13.83 -1.43
C ALA A 426 -12.08 -12.39 -0.96
N ALA A 427 -12.73 -11.60 -1.77
CA ALA A 427 -12.81 -10.15 -1.56
C ALA A 427 -13.57 -9.76 -0.29
N ASP A 428 -13.12 -8.66 0.33
CA ASP A 428 -13.91 -7.96 1.34
C ASP A 428 -15.09 -7.28 0.62
N PRO A 429 -16.33 -7.70 0.90
CA PRO A 429 -17.49 -7.21 0.12
C PRO A 429 -17.72 -5.71 0.22
N ASN A 430 -17.17 -5.06 1.21
CA ASN A 430 -17.33 -3.60 1.36
C ASN A 430 -16.46 -2.82 0.38
N TYR A 431 -15.44 -3.46 -0.23
CA TYR A 431 -14.44 -2.72 -0.99
C TYR A 431 -14.18 -3.25 -2.38
N ASN A 432 -14.25 -4.56 -2.58
CA ASN A 432 -13.82 -5.17 -3.84
C ASN A 432 -14.76 -6.29 -4.27
N SER A 433 -14.46 -6.88 -5.42
CA SER A 433 -15.07 -8.10 -5.93
C SER A 433 -14.01 -9.18 -6.03
N THR A 434 -14.44 -10.44 -6.03
CA THR A 434 -13.52 -11.59 -6.18
C THR A 434 -13.20 -11.80 -7.65
N GLY A 435 -11.94 -12.13 -7.95
CA GLY A 435 -11.50 -12.45 -9.28
C GLY A 435 -10.40 -11.52 -9.77
N LEU A 436 -10.23 -11.47 -11.07
CA LEU A 436 -9.19 -10.68 -11.72
C LEU A 436 -9.55 -9.20 -11.64
N LEU A 437 -8.79 -8.45 -10.82
CA LEU A 437 -9.03 -7.04 -10.58
C LEU A 437 -8.21 -6.14 -11.49
N ARG A 438 -6.93 -6.48 -11.70
CA ARG A 438 -6.00 -5.63 -12.47
C ARG A 438 -5.33 -6.39 -13.59
N VAL A 439 -5.25 -5.73 -14.75
CA VAL A 439 -4.33 -6.11 -15.82
C VAL A 439 -3.59 -4.83 -16.20
N HIS A 440 -2.33 -4.73 -15.78
CA HIS A 440 -1.51 -3.55 -16.05
C HIS A 440 -0.34 -3.95 -16.95
N LYS A 441 0.07 -3.03 -17.79
CA LYS A 441 1.22 -3.27 -18.66
C LYS A 441 2.14 -2.05 -18.61
N LEU A 442 3.42 -2.32 -18.57
CA LEU A 442 4.45 -1.28 -18.58
C LEU A 442 4.20 -0.31 -19.75
N GLY A 443 4.07 0.97 -19.44
CA GLY A 443 3.88 2.02 -20.42
C GLY A 443 2.44 2.28 -20.87
N VAL A 444 1.48 1.49 -20.39
CA VAL A 444 0.07 1.62 -20.78
C VAL A 444 -0.72 2.24 -19.61
N GLU A 445 -1.65 3.14 -19.93
CA GLU A 445 -2.52 3.80 -18.93
C GLU A 445 -3.23 2.74 -18.07
N PRO A 446 -3.01 2.70 -16.76
CA PRO A 446 -3.60 1.62 -15.95
C PRO A 446 -5.12 1.63 -15.90
N LEU A 447 -5.78 2.80 -16.04
CA LEU A 447 -7.24 2.85 -15.98
C LEU A 447 -7.91 2.17 -17.17
N VAL A 448 -7.22 2.01 -18.30
CA VAL A 448 -7.81 1.41 -19.49
C VAL A 448 -8.06 -0.08 -19.30
N GLY A 449 -7.25 -0.73 -18.49
CA GLY A 449 -7.46 -2.14 -18.14
C GLY A 449 -8.31 -2.25 -16.90
N PRO A 450 -8.69 -3.44 -16.50
CA PRO A 450 -9.28 -3.59 -15.16
C PRO A 450 -8.28 -3.08 -14.13
N THR A 451 -8.76 -2.28 -13.17
CA THR A 451 -7.83 -1.68 -12.22
C THR A 451 -8.31 -1.62 -10.76
N ASP A 452 -9.55 -1.92 -10.45
CA ASP A 452 -9.98 -2.06 -9.05
C ASP A 452 -11.19 -2.98 -8.91
N GLY A 453 -12.10 -2.96 -9.86
CA GLY A 453 -13.38 -3.61 -9.73
C GLY A 453 -14.35 -2.76 -8.93
N ALA A 454 -15.52 -3.30 -8.65
CA ALA A 454 -16.53 -2.66 -7.84
C ALA A 454 -16.75 -3.45 -6.56
N ALA A 455 -17.29 -2.80 -5.53
CA ALA A 455 -17.55 -3.48 -4.26
C ALA A 455 -18.78 -4.40 -4.40
N ILE A 456 -18.69 -5.59 -3.81
CA ILE A 456 -19.81 -6.56 -3.85
C ILE A 456 -21.09 -5.92 -3.32
N LYS A 457 -20.99 -5.12 -2.27
CA LYS A 457 -22.17 -4.49 -1.66
C LYS A 457 -22.91 -3.54 -2.62
N ASP A 458 -22.22 -2.99 -3.62
CA ASP A 458 -22.85 -2.10 -4.61
C ASP A 458 -23.37 -2.91 -5.79
N GLU A 459 -22.47 -3.47 -6.56
CA GLU A 459 -22.77 -4.43 -7.63
C GLU A 459 -21.45 -5.14 -7.95
N PRO A 460 -21.36 -6.46 -7.73
CA PRO A 460 -20.08 -7.14 -7.94
C PRO A 460 -19.64 -7.07 -9.40
N LEU A 461 -18.40 -6.66 -9.61
CA LEU A 461 -17.85 -6.56 -10.96
C LEU A 461 -16.33 -6.68 -10.94
N ALA A 462 -15.85 -7.75 -11.54
CA ALA A 462 -14.44 -8.01 -11.85
C ALA A 462 -14.43 -8.79 -13.16
N VAL A 463 -13.27 -8.99 -13.74
CA VAL A 463 -13.19 -9.86 -14.93
C VAL A 463 -13.47 -11.29 -14.48
N GLY A 464 -14.39 -11.95 -15.17
CA GLY A 464 -14.67 -13.35 -14.86
C GLY A 464 -16.00 -13.83 -15.38
N ILE A 465 -16.42 -14.97 -14.81
CA ILE A 465 -17.61 -15.66 -15.25
C ILE A 465 -18.72 -15.59 -14.22
N ALA A 466 -19.94 -15.76 -14.72
CA ALA A 466 -21.11 -16.01 -13.90
C ALA A 466 -21.81 -17.26 -14.44
N TRP A 467 -22.60 -17.91 -13.60
CA TRP A 467 -23.40 -19.07 -13.98
C TRP A 467 -24.83 -18.87 -13.49
N ARG A 468 -25.76 -19.60 -14.08
CA ARG A 468 -27.16 -19.50 -13.71
C ARG A 468 -27.46 -20.26 -12.42
N GLU A 469 -28.12 -19.56 -11.49
CA GLU A 469 -28.74 -20.19 -10.32
C GLU A 469 -30.23 -19.77 -10.34
N GLY A 470 -31.07 -20.67 -10.78
CA GLY A 470 -32.46 -20.33 -11.07
C GLY A 470 -32.51 -19.42 -12.28
N ASP A 471 -33.20 -18.30 -12.15
CA ASP A 471 -33.33 -17.31 -13.22
C ASP A 471 -32.33 -16.17 -13.13
N LYS A 472 -31.34 -16.27 -12.21
CA LYS A 472 -30.37 -15.23 -11.99
C LYS A 472 -28.96 -15.70 -12.33
N TRP A 473 -28.12 -14.77 -12.75
CA TRP A 473 -26.69 -15.01 -12.90
C TRP A 473 -26.00 -14.83 -11.54
N GLN A 474 -25.19 -15.82 -11.17
CA GLN A 474 -24.31 -15.72 -10.01
C GLN A 474 -22.89 -15.51 -10.50
N PRO A 475 -22.33 -14.30 -10.36
CA PRO A 475 -20.92 -14.11 -10.74
C PRO A 475 -19.99 -14.61 -9.65
N LEU A 476 -18.84 -15.15 -10.06
CA LEU A 476 -17.73 -15.40 -9.10
C LEU A 476 -17.40 -14.12 -8.36
N ALA A 477 -17.42 -12.98 -9.05
CA ALA A 477 -17.14 -11.67 -8.46
C ALA A 477 -17.98 -11.36 -7.22
N GLY A 478 -19.20 -11.92 -7.14
CA GLY A 478 -20.12 -11.68 -6.02
C GLY A 478 -19.89 -12.58 -4.82
N LEU A 479 -18.97 -13.53 -4.89
CA LEU A 479 -18.70 -14.45 -3.79
C LEU A 479 -17.48 -13.95 -3.01
N GLY A 480 -17.73 -13.40 -1.83
CA GLY A 480 -16.66 -12.86 -0.99
C GLY A 480 -16.14 -13.84 0.04
N GLN A 481 -15.56 -13.30 1.10
CA GLN A 481 -14.81 -14.06 2.10
C GLN A 481 -15.62 -15.20 2.74
N ASN A 482 -16.92 -15.00 2.93
CA ASN A 482 -17.74 -16.00 3.63
C ASN A 482 -18.33 -17.08 2.72
N GLN A 483 -18.14 -16.96 1.40
CA GLN A 483 -18.74 -17.90 0.45
C GLN A 483 -17.71 -18.72 -0.32
N ILE A 484 -16.44 -18.45 -0.12
CA ILE A 484 -15.36 -19.21 -0.74
C ILE A 484 -14.70 -20.03 0.36
N VAL A 485 -14.74 -21.37 0.21
CA VAL A 485 -14.20 -22.27 1.23
C VAL A 485 -12.68 -22.25 1.22
N SER A 486 -12.09 -22.24 0.03
CA SER A 486 -10.63 -22.13 -0.12
C SER A 486 -10.31 -21.72 -1.55
N ALA A 487 -9.14 -21.15 -1.72
CA ALA A 487 -8.59 -20.90 -3.04
C ALA A 487 -7.16 -21.43 -3.04
N SER A 488 -6.85 -22.31 -3.98
CA SER A 488 -5.52 -22.90 -4.10
C SER A 488 -4.88 -22.46 -5.41
N VAL A 489 -3.55 -22.37 -5.42
CA VAL A 489 -2.78 -21.89 -6.56
C VAL A 489 -1.77 -22.96 -6.94
N THR A 490 -1.77 -23.32 -8.21
CA THR A 490 -0.77 -24.24 -8.79
C THR A 490 -0.03 -23.49 -9.89
N VAL A 491 1.28 -23.37 -9.76
CA VAL A 491 2.11 -22.69 -10.76
C VAL A 491 2.64 -23.75 -11.76
N HIS A 492 2.41 -23.51 -13.05
CA HIS A 492 2.85 -24.44 -14.11
C HIS A 492 4.15 -24.01 -14.75
N GLU A 493 4.34 -22.70 -14.92
CA GLU A 493 5.53 -22.15 -15.59
C GLU A 493 5.74 -20.73 -15.09
N ALA A 494 7.00 -20.33 -14.87
CA ALA A 494 7.30 -18.97 -14.42
C ALA A 494 8.67 -18.55 -14.94
N ASN A 495 8.67 -17.73 -15.99
CA ASN A 495 9.86 -17.05 -16.49
C ASN A 495 9.42 -15.73 -17.12
N PRO A 496 10.33 -14.79 -17.40
CA PRO A 496 9.92 -13.47 -17.89
C PRO A 496 9.14 -13.47 -19.20
N LYS A 497 9.28 -14.51 -20.03
CA LYS A 497 8.55 -14.59 -21.31
C LYS A 497 7.19 -15.23 -21.17
N ARG A 498 7.00 -16.05 -20.12
CA ARG A 498 5.74 -16.76 -19.95
C ARG A 498 5.54 -17.18 -18.49
N VAL A 499 4.35 -16.86 -17.98
CA VAL A 499 3.92 -17.27 -16.63
C VAL A 499 2.56 -17.95 -16.76
N SER A 500 2.41 -19.13 -16.15
CA SER A 500 1.14 -19.85 -16.20
C SER A 500 0.83 -20.45 -14.83
N PHE A 501 -0.42 -20.30 -14.39
CA PHE A 501 -0.87 -20.83 -13.09
C PHE A 501 -2.38 -21.04 -13.12
N THR A 502 -2.86 -21.90 -12.22
CA THR A 502 -4.29 -22.16 -12.05
C THR A 502 -4.70 -21.81 -10.63
N ILE A 503 -5.82 -21.10 -10.50
CA ILE A 503 -6.51 -20.87 -9.23
C ILE A 503 -7.75 -21.76 -9.21
N ARG A 504 -7.89 -22.57 -8.14
CA ARG A 504 -9.08 -23.36 -7.91
C ARG A 504 -9.82 -22.78 -6.71
N TYR A 505 -11.04 -22.29 -6.95
CA TYR A 505 -11.93 -21.79 -5.90
C TYR A 505 -12.85 -22.93 -5.47
N GLU A 506 -12.82 -23.35 -4.21
CA GLU A 506 -13.77 -24.29 -3.65
C GLU A 506 -14.94 -23.50 -3.07
N LEU A 507 -16.13 -23.82 -3.51
CA LEU A 507 -17.32 -23.07 -3.15
C LEU A 507 -18.24 -23.89 -2.27
N ASN A 508 -18.95 -23.23 -1.36
CA ASN A 508 -19.96 -23.85 -0.54
C ASN A 508 -21.33 -23.65 -1.19
N ARG A 509 -21.51 -24.24 -2.39
CA ARG A 509 -22.74 -24.12 -3.19
C ARG A 509 -23.11 -25.47 -3.75
N GLN A 510 -24.41 -25.70 -3.94
CA GLN A 510 -24.92 -27.01 -4.35
C GLN A 510 -24.70 -27.29 -5.83
N GLN A 511 -24.95 -26.30 -6.67
CA GLN A 511 -24.92 -26.49 -8.12
C GLN A 511 -23.49 -26.47 -8.66
N VAL A 512 -22.64 -25.61 -8.11
CA VAL A 512 -21.26 -25.42 -8.55
C VAL A 512 -20.35 -25.65 -7.35
N GLN A 513 -19.51 -26.67 -7.40
CA GLN A 513 -18.61 -27.00 -6.31
C GLN A 513 -17.29 -26.24 -6.41
N ALA A 514 -16.85 -25.92 -7.63
CA ALA A 514 -15.59 -25.22 -7.81
C ALA A 514 -15.58 -24.43 -9.10
N VAL A 515 -14.75 -23.39 -9.11
CA VAL A 515 -14.40 -22.64 -10.31
C VAL A 515 -12.88 -22.73 -10.47
N LEU A 516 -12.44 -23.03 -11.69
CA LEU A 516 -11.01 -23.08 -12.02
C LEU A 516 -10.70 -21.98 -13.03
N GLU A 517 -9.68 -21.19 -12.74
CA GLU A 517 -9.17 -20.19 -13.71
C GLU A 517 -7.71 -20.47 -13.96
N THR A 518 -7.37 -20.75 -15.19
CA THR A 518 -5.96 -20.93 -15.61
C THR A 518 -5.54 -19.67 -16.36
N TYR A 519 -4.48 -19.05 -15.86
CA TYR A 519 -3.91 -17.83 -16.40
C TYR A 519 -2.64 -18.16 -17.17
N GLU A 520 -2.52 -17.59 -18.35
CA GLU A 520 -1.31 -17.68 -19.16
C GLU A 520 -0.91 -16.27 -19.55
N LEU A 521 0.21 -15.81 -19.03
CA LEU A 521 0.72 -14.45 -19.26
C LEU A 521 1.91 -14.50 -20.20
N THR A 522 1.93 -13.57 -21.16
CA THR A 522 3.13 -13.17 -21.89
C THR A 522 3.31 -11.68 -21.68
N PRO A 523 4.42 -11.08 -22.11
CA PRO A 523 4.54 -9.61 -21.98
C PRO A 523 3.46 -8.81 -22.72
N GLU A 524 2.70 -9.45 -23.63
CA GLU A 524 1.71 -8.75 -24.44
C GLU A 524 0.29 -8.91 -23.94
N GLN A 525 -0.06 -10.06 -23.34
CA GLN A 525 -1.45 -10.31 -22.97
C GLN A 525 -1.59 -11.35 -21.87
N VAL A 526 -2.77 -11.38 -21.27
CA VAL A 526 -3.19 -12.48 -20.40
C VAL A 526 -4.31 -13.25 -21.09
N ARG A 527 -4.22 -14.57 -21.05
CA ARG A 527 -5.23 -15.50 -21.53
C ARG A 527 -5.76 -16.27 -20.34
N VAL A 528 -7.10 -16.31 -20.19
CA VAL A 528 -7.73 -16.98 -19.06
C VAL A 528 -8.62 -18.09 -19.60
N THR A 529 -8.45 -19.30 -19.06
CA THR A 529 -9.39 -20.39 -19.23
C THR A 529 -10.19 -20.53 -17.94
N ALA A 530 -11.48 -20.25 -18.02
CA ALA A 530 -12.36 -20.36 -16.86
C ALA A 530 -13.30 -21.55 -17.04
N GLU A 531 -13.43 -22.34 -15.99
CA GLU A 531 -14.13 -23.62 -16.05
C GLU A 531 -14.89 -23.84 -14.74
N VAL A 532 -16.09 -24.37 -14.84
CA VAL A 532 -16.94 -24.65 -13.70
C VAL A 532 -17.01 -26.15 -13.46
N ASP A 533 -16.75 -26.58 -12.22
CA ASP A 533 -17.01 -27.94 -11.78
C ASP A 533 -18.41 -27.95 -11.17
N GLY A 534 -19.36 -28.38 -11.99
CA GLY A 534 -20.77 -28.39 -11.61
C GLY A 534 -21.67 -28.50 -12.83
N LYS A 535 -22.96 -28.54 -12.58
CA LYS A 535 -23.97 -28.72 -13.65
C LYS A 535 -24.44 -27.34 -14.10
N VAL A 536 -23.87 -26.84 -15.20
CA VAL A 536 -24.29 -25.57 -15.81
C VAL A 536 -24.48 -25.78 -17.32
N GLU A 537 -25.48 -25.12 -17.87
CA GLU A 537 -25.77 -25.17 -19.31
C GLU A 537 -25.02 -24.07 -20.05
N SER A 538 -24.83 -22.94 -19.36
CA SER A 538 -24.14 -21.80 -19.96
C SER A 538 -23.47 -20.97 -18.89
N LEU A 539 -22.51 -20.15 -19.34
CA LEU A 539 -21.83 -19.16 -18.53
C LEU A 539 -22.09 -17.79 -19.12
N GLN A 540 -21.80 -16.77 -18.35
CA GLN A 540 -21.70 -15.40 -18.85
C GLN A 540 -20.30 -14.90 -18.56
N VAL A 541 -19.62 -14.36 -19.56
CA VAL A 541 -18.37 -13.63 -19.31
C VAL A 541 -18.69 -12.18 -19.03
N ARG A 542 -17.94 -11.56 -18.14
CA ARG A 542 -18.10 -10.15 -17.77
C ARG A 542 -16.76 -9.45 -17.80
N PHE A 543 -16.72 -8.31 -18.51
CA PHE A 543 -15.53 -7.48 -18.57
C PHE A 543 -15.90 -6.08 -18.08
N PRO A 544 -15.26 -5.57 -17.01
CA PRO A 544 -15.49 -4.19 -16.60
C PRO A 544 -14.66 -3.25 -17.48
N ALA A 545 -15.34 -2.33 -18.15
CA ALA A 545 -14.68 -1.31 -18.95
C ALA A 545 -14.79 0.01 -18.20
N ILE A 546 -13.71 0.76 -18.10
CA ILE A 546 -13.80 2.10 -17.53
C ILE A 546 -14.66 2.95 -18.50
N ALA A 547 -15.76 3.52 -18.00
CA ALA A 547 -16.62 4.36 -18.80
C ALA A 547 -16.30 5.82 -18.60
N PHE A 548 -16.01 6.23 -17.37
CA PHE A 548 -15.81 7.64 -17.03
C PHE A 548 -14.98 7.74 -15.75
N ASP A 549 -13.91 8.54 -15.78
CA ASP A 549 -13.01 8.67 -14.64
C ASP A 549 -13.21 9.96 -13.85
N GLY A 550 -14.24 10.72 -14.20
CA GLY A 550 -14.51 12.03 -13.60
C GLY A 550 -14.26 13.18 -14.56
N GLN A 551 -13.42 12.99 -15.55
CA GLN A 551 -13.15 13.99 -16.60
C GLN A 551 -13.14 13.37 -17.99
N ARG A 552 -12.62 12.14 -18.13
CA ARG A 552 -12.45 11.50 -19.43
C ARG A 552 -13.47 10.36 -19.57
N ALA A 553 -14.12 10.30 -20.72
CA ALA A 553 -14.98 9.19 -21.10
C ALA A 553 -14.21 8.29 -22.06
N SER A 554 -14.28 6.99 -21.84
CA SER A 554 -13.67 6.02 -22.73
C SER A 554 -14.49 5.89 -24.02
N LYS A 555 -13.80 5.54 -25.10
CA LYS A 555 -14.46 5.07 -26.31
C LYS A 555 -14.53 3.55 -26.22
N ILE A 556 -15.74 3.01 -26.27
CA ILE A 556 -15.97 1.58 -26.18
C ILE A 556 -16.62 1.09 -27.48
N VAL A 557 -15.97 0.15 -28.15
CA VAL A 557 -16.46 -0.43 -29.40
C VAL A 557 -16.55 -1.94 -29.23
N VAL A 558 -17.71 -2.50 -29.48
CA VAL A 558 -17.93 -3.95 -29.37
C VAL A 558 -18.31 -4.49 -30.75
N ASN A 559 -17.63 -5.53 -31.17
CA ASN A 559 -17.79 -6.16 -32.47
C ASN A 559 -17.68 -7.67 -32.27
N ASP A 560 -18.81 -8.38 -32.43
CA ASP A 560 -18.86 -9.83 -32.24
C ASP A 560 -18.25 -10.24 -30.89
N ASN A 561 -17.14 -10.96 -30.90
CA ASN A 561 -16.50 -11.51 -29.70
C ASN A 561 -15.44 -10.59 -29.11
N THR A 562 -15.35 -9.35 -29.59
CA THR A 562 -14.26 -8.44 -29.22
C THR A 562 -14.81 -7.10 -28.73
N ALA A 563 -14.26 -6.62 -27.63
CA ALA A 563 -14.56 -5.27 -27.13
C ALA A 563 -13.25 -4.52 -26.99
N ILE A 564 -13.21 -3.29 -27.49
CA ILE A 564 -12.04 -2.40 -27.40
C ILE A 564 -12.44 -1.19 -26.57
N VAL A 565 -11.69 -0.96 -25.51
CA VAL A 565 -11.85 0.20 -24.62
C VAL A 565 -10.64 1.09 -24.85
N GLN A 566 -10.88 2.35 -25.23
CA GLN A 566 -9.80 3.32 -25.45
C GLN A 566 -9.95 4.49 -24.49
N LEU A 567 -8.90 4.81 -23.78
CA LEU A 567 -8.84 5.94 -22.87
C LEU A 567 -7.51 6.66 -23.12
N GLY A 568 -7.58 7.88 -23.62
CA GLY A 568 -6.37 8.58 -24.05
C GLY A 568 -5.71 7.82 -25.20
N ASP A 569 -4.41 7.60 -25.07
CA ASP A 569 -3.63 6.89 -26.09
C ASP A 569 -3.57 5.38 -25.87
N SER A 570 -4.23 4.88 -24.84
CA SER A 570 -4.14 3.48 -24.45
C SER A 570 -5.43 2.74 -24.74
N GLN A 571 -5.30 1.44 -24.98
CA GLN A 571 -6.44 0.56 -25.26
C GLN A 571 -6.36 -0.69 -24.41
N GLN A 572 -7.54 -1.27 -24.12
CA GLN A 572 -7.65 -2.63 -23.65
C GLN A 572 -8.54 -3.40 -24.62
N VAL A 573 -8.06 -4.56 -25.09
CA VAL A 573 -8.85 -5.42 -25.99
C VAL A 573 -9.28 -6.66 -25.21
N PHE A 574 -10.59 -6.82 -25.06
CA PHE A 574 -11.23 -8.01 -24.48
C PHE A 574 -11.70 -8.89 -25.63
N ARG A 575 -11.34 -10.17 -25.63
CA ARG A 575 -11.77 -11.07 -26.70
C ARG A 575 -12.10 -12.44 -26.14
N VAL A 576 -13.27 -12.99 -26.54
CA VAL A 576 -13.61 -14.37 -26.22
C VAL A 576 -13.12 -15.25 -27.37
N GLU A 577 -12.22 -16.17 -27.06
CA GLU A 577 -11.60 -17.03 -28.09
C GLU A 577 -12.37 -18.34 -28.28
N THR A 578 -12.80 -18.97 -27.18
CA THR A 578 -13.43 -20.28 -27.22
C THR A 578 -14.60 -20.28 -26.23
N PRO A 579 -15.77 -20.78 -26.61
CA PRO A 579 -16.15 -21.29 -27.94
C PRO A 579 -16.33 -20.17 -28.97
N SER A 580 -16.35 -20.52 -30.22
CA SER A 580 -16.63 -19.56 -31.29
C SER A 580 -18.11 -19.13 -31.24
N GLY A 581 -18.39 -18.00 -31.85
CA GLY A 581 -19.76 -17.50 -31.99
C GLY A 581 -20.32 -16.75 -30.80
N VAL A 582 -19.49 -16.46 -29.79
CA VAL A 582 -19.92 -15.65 -28.66
C VAL A 582 -20.03 -14.19 -29.12
N THR A 583 -21.12 -13.54 -28.75
CA THR A 583 -21.35 -12.13 -29.05
C THR A 583 -21.30 -11.34 -27.75
N LEU A 584 -20.38 -10.38 -27.69
CA LEU A 584 -20.29 -9.46 -26.56
C LEU A 584 -21.26 -8.32 -26.77
N THR A 585 -21.82 -7.82 -25.68
CA THR A 585 -22.82 -6.75 -25.71
C THR A 585 -22.47 -5.72 -24.64
N ARG A 586 -22.58 -4.45 -25.03
CA ARG A 586 -22.53 -3.35 -24.08
C ARG A 586 -23.83 -3.34 -23.28
N THR A 587 -23.71 -3.25 -21.96
CA THR A 587 -24.91 -3.16 -21.10
C THR A 587 -25.45 -1.74 -21.03
N GLY A 588 -24.62 -0.74 -21.25
CA GLY A 588 -25.00 0.67 -21.07
C GLY A 588 -25.20 1.06 -19.61
N ARG A 589 -24.98 0.14 -18.71
CA ARG A 589 -25.16 0.35 -17.28
C ARG A 589 -23.84 0.78 -16.67
N TRP A 590 -23.86 1.75 -15.77
CA TRP A 590 -22.66 2.20 -15.08
C TRP A 590 -22.65 1.71 -13.64
N VAL A 591 -21.54 1.11 -13.24
CA VAL A 591 -21.31 0.58 -11.89
C VAL A 591 -20.22 1.42 -11.23
N ARG A 592 -20.48 1.88 -10.02
CA ARG A 592 -19.54 2.74 -9.30
C ARG A 592 -18.30 1.94 -8.87
N SER A 593 -17.14 2.52 -9.08
CA SER A 593 -15.87 2.03 -8.53
C SER A 593 -15.07 3.23 -8.01
N ARG A 594 -13.97 2.97 -7.31
CA ARG A 594 -13.12 4.06 -6.83
C ARG A 594 -12.53 4.87 -7.97
N ASN A 595 -12.26 4.24 -9.10
CA ASN A 595 -11.63 4.90 -10.24
C ASN A 595 -12.62 5.66 -11.13
N GLY A 596 -13.91 5.51 -10.87
CA GLY A 596 -14.94 6.17 -11.65
C GLY A 596 -16.17 5.32 -11.80
N TYR A 597 -16.66 5.20 -13.04
CA TYR A 597 -17.78 4.34 -13.37
C TYR A 597 -17.34 3.31 -14.39
N LEU A 598 -17.69 2.06 -14.12
CA LEU A 598 -17.38 0.93 -14.99
C LEU A 598 -18.64 0.54 -15.74
N GLU A 599 -18.49 0.16 -17.00
CA GLU A 599 -19.59 -0.43 -17.76
C GLU A 599 -19.31 -1.92 -17.94
N PRO A 600 -20.18 -2.80 -17.45
CA PRO A 600 -20.02 -4.23 -17.76
C PRO A 600 -20.26 -4.50 -19.25
N ILE A 601 -19.35 -5.27 -19.83
CA ILE A 601 -19.52 -5.82 -21.17
C ILE A 601 -19.71 -7.31 -20.96
N GLU A 602 -20.76 -7.89 -21.53
CA GLU A 602 -21.19 -9.25 -21.21
C GLU A 602 -21.40 -10.08 -22.46
N GLY A 603 -21.22 -11.41 -22.32
CA GLY A 603 -21.54 -12.34 -23.38
C GLY A 603 -21.90 -13.70 -22.82
N GLU A 604 -22.93 -14.33 -23.39
CA GLU A 604 -23.35 -15.66 -22.98
C GLU A 604 -22.56 -16.72 -23.75
N VAL A 605 -22.15 -17.76 -23.04
CA VAL A 605 -21.30 -18.84 -23.54
C VAL A 605 -21.98 -20.15 -23.20
N LYS A 606 -22.25 -21.00 -24.19
CA LYS A 606 -22.82 -22.33 -23.94
C LYS A 606 -21.72 -23.25 -23.37
N GLY A 607 -22.14 -24.07 -22.41
CA GLY A 607 -21.22 -25.02 -21.77
C GLY A 607 -20.67 -24.47 -20.46
N ASN A 608 -19.66 -25.18 -19.95
CA ASN A 608 -19.08 -24.90 -18.64
C ASN A 608 -17.64 -24.36 -18.71
N ARG A 609 -17.20 -23.93 -19.89
CA ARG A 609 -15.81 -23.54 -20.10
C ARG A 609 -15.74 -22.40 -21.11
N VAL A 610 -14.87 -21.44 -20.84
CA VAL A 610 -14.66 -20.31 -21.76
C VAL A 610 -13.18 -19.92 -21.72
N VAL A 611 -12.65 -19.47 -22.86
CA VAL A 611 -11.29 -18.93 -22.97
C VAL A 611 -11.40 -17.50 -23.49
N TYR A 612 -10.76 -16.57 -22.80
CA TYR A 612 -10.74 -15.17 -23.22
C TYR A 612 -9.38 -14.54 -22.99
N THR A 613 -9.12 -13.45 -23.68
CA THR A 613 -7.87 -12.71 -23.56
C THR A 613 -8.12 -11.25 -23.24
N LEU A 614 -7.14 -10.64 -22.57
CA LEU A 614 -7.08 -9.20 -22.29
C LEU A 614 -5.70 -8.73 -22.77
N THR A 615 -5.72 -7.71 -23.64
CA THR A 615 -4.50 -7.20 -24.27
C THR A 615 -4.44 -5.68 -24.08
N PRO A 616 -3.74 -5.20 -23.04
CA PRO A 616 -3.51 -3.75 -22.91
C PRO A 616 -2.42 -3.32 -23.89
N LYS A 617 -2.63 -2.18 -24.55
CA LYS A 617 -1.67 -1.67 -25.51
C LYS A 617 -1.81 -0.17 -25.74
N LEU A 618 -0.78 0.44 -26.34
CA LEU A 618 -0.81 1.82 -26.78
C LEU A 618 -1.52 1.97 -28.13
#